data_afd256689bb680a8c5de136ea2513da9
#
_entry.id   afd256689bb680a8c5de136ea2513da9
#
_cell.length_a   1.000
_cell.length_b   1.000
_cell.length_c   1.000
_cell.angle_alpha   90.00
_cell.angle_beta   90.00
_cell.angle_gamma   90.00
#
_symmetry.space_group_name_H-M   'P 1'
#
loop_
_entity.id
_entity.type
_entity.pdbx_description
1 polymer ?
#
loop_
_entity_poly.entity_id
_entity_poly.type
_entity_poly.pdbx_seq_one_letter_code
_entity_poly.pdbx_strand_id
1 'polypeptide(L)'
;MPAVAGWRKVVLTCGDELMSYPTALIECMSEAGGRRARGELTAVLAALDAHLQRDWSEAAAEELHAELTALEQAQRRIRATQARVLAAARRSGAAREMGFVNDRQMLTGGLGLAPGDARGRLDDSGIADTPRMDATAQGKLSAGQLKIINTALAALPDNYDDEVRHRLETELIAAATELATTRQLQERAQRLLDELDPDRTERGADERARRRSVSCTGQGMDLMSRASMTMDPQLAALMREVHARWGQPGRLWPDPETPDTRTDGQRMHDAMVHALGLALSGDANRAGAPAAIVIRMNLDQLVTLTGCGETDGGVRVPVPQALDMARENHWFLALCDQEMELRLFRSRRTASRYQRLALFAAYGGCTHPECDQDARHSQAHHAGRPWAAGGQTNIDELALASGDCHAMIHDKGWRTIPDRAAPQGVRWIPPAGSHRGAAPPPEPKPGPPPLAPLRAPILPFALLHDLDRAIAERCDRSNEAA
;
A
#
# COMPACT_ATOMS: atom_id res chain seq x y z
N MET A 1 14.28 41.77 -25.47
CA MET A 1 13.61 41.69 -24.18
C MET A 1 12.58 42.81 -24.08
N PRO A 2 11.30 42.53 -24.01
CA PRO A 2 10.36 43.48 -23.45
C PRO A 2 9.67 42.87 -22.19
N ALA A 3 9.33 43.75 -21.30
CA ALA A 3 8.90 43.59 -19.95
C ALA A 3 7.55 42.86 -19.79
N VAL A 4 7.48 42.05 -18.73
CA VAL A 4 6.25 41.42 -18.22
C VAL A 4 5.33 42.52 -17.68
N ALA A 5 4.18 42.70 -18.33
CA ALA A 5 3.14 43.65 -17.91
C ALA A 5 2.51 43.17 -16.60
N GLY A 6 2.46 44.11 -15.64
CA GLY A 6 1.98 43.87 -14.30
C GLY A 6 0.50 43.55 -14.20
N TRP A 7 0.19 42.64 -13.31
CA TRP A 7 -1.14 42.40 -12.80
C TRP A 7 -1.62 43.64 -12.02
N ARG A 8 -2.59 44.37 -12.57
CA ARG A 8 -3.28 45.39 -11.80
C ARG A 8 -4.25 44.70 -10.85
N LYS A 9 -4.02 44.83 -9.57
CA LYS A 9 -5.03 44.58 -8.53
C LYS A 9 -6.22 45.52 -8.80
N VAL A 10 -7.34 44.96 -9.24
CA VAL A 10 -8.61 45.67 -9.20
C VAL A 10 -9.11 45.59 -7.78
N VAL A 11 -8.95 46.66 -7.05
CA VAL A 11 -9.55 46.85 -5.73
C VAL A 11 -10.92 47.46 -5.96
N LEU A 12 -11.97 46.66 -5.82
CA LEU A 12 -13.33 47.17 -5.73
C LEU A 12 -13.60 47.52 -4.28
N THR A 13 -13.66 48.82 -3.98
CA THR A 13 -14.10 49.34 -2.67
C THR A 13 -15.61 49.54 -2.70
N CYS A 14 -16.30 48.76 -1.92
CA CYS A 14 -17.70 48.99 -1.57
C CYS A 14 -17.77 49.19 -0.05
N GLY A 15 -17.80 50.46 0.39
CA GLY A 15 -17.82 50.80 1.82
C GLY A 15 -16.50 50.61 2.57
N ASP A 16 -16.34 51.22 3.70
CA ASP A 16 -15.11 51.33 4.51
C ASP A 16 -14.61 50.01 5.18
N GLU A 17 -15.04 48.82 4.76
CA GLU A 17 -14.53 47.54 5.27
C GLU A 17 -13.85 46.71 4.20
N LEU A 18 -12.61 46.30 4.52
CA LEU A 18 -11.80 45.32 3.73
C LEU A 18 -12.39 43.93 3.89
N MET A 19 -13.24 43.52 2.95
CA MET A 19 -13.75 42.14 2.91
C MET A 19 -12.82 41.19 2.15
N SER A 20 -12.69 39.98 2.63
CA SER A 20 -11.91 38.93 2.00
C SER A 20 -12.57 38.50 0.69
N TYR A 21 -11.76 38.19 -0.33
CA TYR A 21 -12.17 37.87 -1.72
C TYR A 21 -13.39 36.94 -1.91
N PRO A 22 -13.61 35.88 -1.08
CA PRO A 22 -14.80 35.04 -1.21
C PRO A 22 -16.12 35.75 -0.83
N THR A 23 -16.08 36.62 0.14
CA THR A 23 -17.31 37.29 0.67
C THR A 23 -17.80 38.38 -0.25
N ALA A 24 -16.89 39.19 -0.82
CA ALA A 24 -17.23 40.26 -1.74
C ALA A 24 -17.83 39.74 -3.07
N LEU A 25 -17.40 38.58 -3.58
CA LEU A 25 -17.96 37.97 -4.79
C LEU A 25 -19.38 37.45 -4.55
N ILE A 26 -19.66 36.88 -3.39
CA ILE A 26 -20.98 36.40 -2.99
C ILE A 26 -21.97 37.57 -2.85
N GLU A 27 -21.55 38.69 -2.35
CA GLU A 27 -22.42 39.88 -2.20
C GLU A 27 -22.72 40.59 -3.53
N CYS A 28 -21.72 40.73 -4.42
CA CYS A 28 -21.89 41.43 -5.68
C CYS A 28 -22.79 40.65 -6.69
N MET A 29 -22.78 39.31 -6.64
CA MET A 29 -23.65 38.46 -7.45
C MET A 29 -25.11 38.44 -6.99
N SER A 30 -25.38 39.03 -5.84
CA SER A 30 -26.66 38.90 -5.15
C SER A 30 -27.73 39.90 -5.52
N GLU A 31 -27.41 40.99 -6.19
CA GLU A 31 -28.37 42.08 -6.38
C GLU A 31 -29.33 41.90 -7.56
N ALA A 32 -29.04 41.06 -8.54
CA ALA A 32 -29.80 40.99 -9.78
C ALA A 32 -30.79 39.82 -9.92
N GLY A 33 -30.69 38.73 -9.19
CA GLY A 33 -31.53 37.53 -9.43
C GLY A 33 -31.89 36.66 -8.25
N GLY A 34 -31.30 36.87 -7.10
CA GLY A 34 -31.26 35.87 -6.04
C GLY A 34 -32.09 36.13 -4.78
N ARG A 35 -32.86 37.22 -4.67
CA ARG A 35 -33.51 37.58 -3.39
C ARG A 35 -34.54 36.54 -2.88
N ARG A 36 -35.24 35.83 -3.78
CA ARG A 36 -36.25 34.83 -3.37
C ARG A 36 -35.62 33.52 -2.91
N ALA A 37 -34.68 32.99 -3.70
CA ALA A 37 -33.95 31.77 -3.37
C ALA A 37 -33.06 31.88 -2.09
N ARG A 38 -32.60 33.09 -1.78
CA ARG A 38 -31.87 33.38 -0.51
C ARG A 38 -32.75 33.28 0.71
N GLY A 39 -33.99 33.77 0.65
CA GLY A 39 -34.89 33.69 1.83
C GLY A 39 -35.17 32.24 2.23
N GLU A 40 -35.32 31.37 1.25
CA GLU A 40 -35.55 29.93 1.50
C GLU A 40 -34.32 29.24 2.08
N LEU A 41 -33.12 29.47 1.56
CA LEU A 41 -31.87 28.90 2.13
C LEU A 41 -31.53 29.51 3.48
N THR A 42 -31.83 30.81 3.72
CA THR A 42 -31.64 31.43 5.01
C THR A 42 -32.49 30.78 6.10
N ALA A 43 -33.72 30.39 5.79
CA ALA A 43 -34.56 29.64 6.73
C ALA A 43 -34.01 28.25 7.05
N VAL A 44 -33.44 27.56 6.06
CA VAL A 44 -32.79 26.25 6.27
C VAL A 44 -31.56 26.41 7.15
N LEU A 45 -30.70 27.40 6.90
CA LEU A 45 -29.53 27.68 7.72
C LEU A 45 -29.92 28.04 9.16
N ALA A 46 -30.91 28.90 9.37
CA ALA A 46 -31.41 29.23 10.70
C ALA A 46 -31.95 28.00 11.47
N ALA A 47 -32.63 27.09 10.77
CA ALA A 47 -33.05 25.82 11.37
C ALA A 47 -31.88 24.95 11.79
N LEU A 48 -30.83 24.84 10.93
CA LEU A 48 -29.62 24.12 11.27
C LEU A 48 -28.85 24.74 12.43
N ASP A 49 -28.76 26.07 12.47
CA ASP A 49 -28.13 26.80 13.59
C ASP A 49 -28.85 26.54 14.91
N ALA A 50 -30.18 26.49 14.89
CA ALA A 50 -30.98 26.13 16.07
C ALA A 50 -30.71 24.69 16.54
N HIS A 51 -30.52 23.76 15.60
CA HIS A 51 -30.14 22.38 15.92
C HIS A 51 -28.72 22.25 16.47
N LEU A 52 -27.78 23.06 15.97
CA LEU A 52 -26.39 23.10 16.45
C LEU A 52 -26.29 23.62 17.89
N GLN A 53 -27.22 24.49 18.31
CA GLN A 53 -27.24 25.07 19.68
C GLN A 53 -27.98 24.16 20.68
N ARG A 54 -28.64 23.12 20.24
CA ARG A 54 -29.40 22.21 21.12
C ARG A 54 -28.44 21.29 21.89
N ASP A 55 -28.68 21.16 23.19
CA ASP A 55 -28.03 20.14 24.01
C ASP A 55 -28.70 18.79 23.80
N TRP A 56 -27.92 17.82 23.34
CA TRP A 56 -28.35 16.48 23.06
C TRP A 56 -27.99 15.45 24.13
N SER A 57 -27.35 15.89 25.23
CA SER A 57 -26.82 14.99 26.27
C SER A 57 -27.90 14.18 26.99
N GLU A 58 -29.11 14.72 27.09
CA GLU A 58 -30.24 14.09 27.78
C GLU A 58 -31.30 13.52 26.80
N ALA A 59 -31.07 13.61 25.50
CA ALA A 59 -32.03 13.16 24.51
C ALA A 59 -32.17 11.62 24.52
N ALA A 60 -33.42 11.14 24.39
CA ALA A 60 -33.69 9.70 24.30
C ALA A 60 -33.12 9.10 23.00
N ALA A 61 -32.74 7.82 23.05
CA ALA A 61 -32.15 7.14 21.90
C ALA A 61 -33.04 7.17 20.64
N GLU A 62 -34.35 7.09 20.82
CA GLU A 62 -35.34 7.18 19.75
C GLU A 62 -35.37 8.58 19.11
N GLU A 63 -35.27 9.62 19.94
CA GLU A 63 -35.20 11.00 19.47
C GLU A 63 -33.90 11.26 18.69
N LEU A 64 -32.75 10.81 19.21
CA LEU A 64 -31.47 10.91 18.52
C LEU A 64 -31.50 10.19 17.16
N HIS A 65 -32.11 9.01 17.11
CA HIS A 65 -32.24 8.26 15.85
C HIS A 65 -33.15 8.99 14.85
N ALA A 66 -34.27 9.54 15.30
CA ALA A 66 -35.19 10.30 14.44
C ALA A 66 -34.52 11.56 13.86
N GLU A 67 -33.76 12.30 14.69
CA GLU A 67 -33.02 13.48 14.24
C GLU A 67 -31.90 13.14 13.26
N LEU A 68 -31.10 12.11 13.52
CA LEU A 68 -30.10 11.64 12.58
C LEU A 68 -30.71 11.22 11.23
N THR A 69 -31.88 10.58 11.27
CA THR A 69 -32.61 10.19 10.07
C THR A 69 -33.08 11.41 9.28
N ALA A 70 -33.61 12.42 9.96
CA ALA A 70 -34.05 13.66 9.34
C ALA A 70 -32.88 14.46 8.71
N LEU A 71 -31.76 14.53 9.42
CA LEU A 71 -30.53 15.19 8.92
C LEU A 71 -29.97 14.45 7.69
N GLU A 72 -29.94 13.13 7.71
CA GLU A 72 -29.52 12.32 6.55
C GLU A 72 -30.43 12.55 5.33
N GLN A 73 -31.75 12.63 5.53
CA GLN A 73 -32.68 12.97 4.48
C GLN A 73 -32.46 14.40 3.93
N ALA A 74 -32.17 15.36 4.81
CA ALA A 74 -31.84 16.72 4.41
C ALA A 74 -30.55 16.76 3.56
N GLN A 75 -29.50 16.02 3.93
CA GLN A 75 -28.26 15.91 3.16
C GLN A 75 -28.50 15.35 1.76
N ARG A 76 -29.33 14.33 1.62
CA ARG A 76 -29.70 13.75 0.30
C ARG A 76 -30.38 14.79 -0.58
N ARG A 77 -31.30 15.56 -0.04
CA ARG A 77 -32.02 16.64 -0.76
C ARG A 77 -31.07 17.78 -1.15
N ILE A 78 -30.18 18.19 -0.23
CA ILE A 78 -29.14 19.19 -0.51
C ILE A 78 -28.25 18.73 -1.67
N ARG A 79 -27.78 17.48 -1.64
CA ARG A 79 -26.96 16.90 -2.72
C ARG A 79 -27.66 16.98 -4.08
N ALA A 80 -28.91 16.56 -4.15
CA ALA A 80 -29.69 16.62 -5.40
C ALA A 80 -29.91 18.05 -5.87
N THR A 81 -30.20 18.99 -4.95
CA THR A 81 -30.32 20.42 -5.26
C THR A 81 -29.03 20.98 -5.83
N GLN A 82 -27.89 20.67 -5.18
CA GLN A 82 -26.57 21.09 -5.68
C GLN A 82 -26.26 20.54 -7.06
N ALA A 83 -26.59 19.26 -7.33
CA ALA A 83 -26.42 18.66 -8.64
C ALA A 83 -27.20 19.41 -9.73
N ARG A 84 -28.47 19.75 -9.47
CA ARG A 84 -29.31 20.51 -10.39
C ARG A 84 -28.83 21.94 -10.62
N VAL A 85 -28.46 22.64 -9.55
CA VAL A 85 -27.90 24.00 -9.64
C VAL A 85 -26.61 24.01 -10.43
N LEU A 86 -25.71 23.05 -10.15
CA LEU A 86 -24.46 22.93 -10.89
C LEU A 86 -24.68 22.54 -12.36
N ALA A 87 -25.62 21.65 -12.65
CA ALA A 87 -26.01 21.33 -14.03
C ALA A 87 -26.53 22.57 -14.79
N ALA A 88 -27.32 23.40 -14.13
CA ALA A 88 -27.77 24.66 -14.69
C ALA A 88 -26.62 25.65 -14.94
N ALA A 89 -25.71 25.80 -13.95
CA ALA A 89 -24.52 26.64 -14.07
C ALA A 89 -23.60 26.21 -15.24
N ARG A 90 -23.45 24.90 -15.42
CA ARG A 90 -22.66 24.34 -16.52
C ARG A 90 -23.33 24.62 -17.90
N ARG A 91 -24.63 24.46 -17.99
CA ARG A 91 -25.38 24.78 -19.23
C ARG A 91 -25.31 26.26 -19.60
N SER A 92 -25.34 27.16 -18.63
CA SER A 92 -25.22 28.61 -18.86
C SER A 92 -23.78 29.10 -19.09
N GLY A 93 -22.79 28.30 -18.80
CA GLY A 93 -21.39 28.73 -18.86
C GLY A 93 -20.95 29.63 -17.69
N ALA A 94 -21.68 29.62 -16.57
CA ALA A 94 -21.51 30.52 -15.44
C ALA A 94 -20.04 30.56 -14.87
N ALA A 95 -19.31 29.46 -14.92
CA ALA A 95 -17.91 29.45 -14.50
C ALA A 95 -17.06 30.47 -15.27
N ARG A 96 -17.23 30.54 -16.58
CA ARG A 96 -16.48 31.48 -17.43
C ARG A 96 -16.96 32.93 -17.25
N GLU A 97 -18.25 33.13 -17.10
CA GLU A 97 -18.82 34.46 -16.82
C GLU A 97 -18.29 35.03 -15.48
N MET A 98 -18.04 34.15 -14.51
CA MET A 98 -17.46 34.48 -13.21
C MET A 98 -15.93 34.58 -13.23
N GLY A 99 -15.27 34.42 -14.40
CA GLY A 99 -13.82 34.52 -14.53
C GLY A 99 -13.02 33.25 -14.18
N PHE A 100 -13.67 32.12 -14.00
CA PHE A 100 -13.00 30.84 -13.83
C PHE A 100 -12.69 30.17 -15.16
N VAL A 101 -11.59 29.43 -15.25
CA VAL A 101 -11.19 28.72 -16.48
C VAL A 101 -12.19 27.60 -16.83
N ASN A 102 -12.75 26.92 -15.80
CA ASN A 102 -13.70 25.83 -15.95
C ASN A 102 -14.49 25.59 -14.67
N ASP A 103 -15.51 24.72 -14.73
CA ASP A 103 -16.39 24.36 -13.60
C ASP A 103 -15.60 23.78 -12.42
N ARG A 104 -14.56 22.99 -12.68
CA ARG A 104 -13.72 22.43 -11.62
C ARG A 104 -13.00 23.53 -10.83
N GLN A 105 -12.43 24.52 -11.51
CA GLN A 105 -11.78 25.65 -10.86
C GLN A 105 -12.76 26.49 -10.06
N MET A 106 -13.99 26.69 -10.57
CA MET A 106 -15.07 27.36 -9.83
C MET A 106 -15.36 26.62 -8.52
N LEU A 107 -15.43 25.31 -8.54
CA LEU A 107 -15.69 24.51 -7.35
C LEU A 107 -14.50 24.48 -6.37
N THR A 108 -13.28 24.33 -6.87
CA THR A 108 -12.09 24.23 -6.00
C THR A 108 -11.61 25.61 -5.51
N GLY A 109 -11.56 26.61 -6.39
CA GLY A 109 -11.09 27.95 -6.06
C GLY A 109 -12.20 28.88 -5.54
N GLY A 110 -13.40 28.79 -6.12
CA GLY A 110 -14.53 29.64 -5.71
C GLY A 110 -15.26 29.15 -4.46
N LEU A 111 -15.40 27.84 -4.28
CA LEU A 111 -16.10 27.23 -3.13
C LEU A 111 -15.15 26.52 -2.13
N GLY A 112 -13.83 26.50 -2.39
CA GLY A 112 -12.85 25.89 -1.48
C GLY A 112 -12.93 24.36 -1.39
N LEU A 113 -13.52 23.67 -2.38
CA LEU A 113 -13.69 22.22 -2.33
C LEU A 113 -12.38 21.49 -2.63
N ALA A 114 -12.16 20.35 -1.97
CA ALA A 114 -11.09 19.43 -2.34
C ALA A 114 -11.29 18.90 -3.77
N PRO A 115 -10.21 18.60 -4.52
CA PRO A 115 -10.33 18.13 -5.92
C PRO A 115 -11.21 16.89 -6.11
N GLY A 116 -11.24 15.98 -5.11
CA GLY A 116 -12.10 14.80 -5.12
C GLY A 116 -13.58 15.14 -4.96
N ASP A 117 -13.91 16.07 -4.05
CA ASP A 117 -15.27 16.55 -3.82
C ASP A 117 -15.80 17.32 -5.03
N ALA A 118 -14.98 18.18 -5.62
CA ALA A 118 -15.32 18.91 -6.85
C ALA A 118 -15.65 17.94 -7.99
N ARG A 119 -14.86 16.85 -8.14
CA ARG A 119 -15.15 15.81 -9.13
C ARG A 119 -16.48 15.12 -8.84
N GLY A 120 -16.73 14.70 -7.59
CA GLY A 120 -18.00 14.08 -7.21
C GLY A 120 -19.21 14.96 -7.49
N ARG A 121 -19.11 16.31 -7.26
CA ARG A 121 -20.17 17.26 -7.60
C ARG A 121 -20.40 17.37 -9.10
N LEU A 122 -19.33 17.36 -9.91
CA LEU A 122 -19.43 17.37 -11.38
C LEU A 122 -20.07 16.10 -11.91
N ASP A 123 -19.71 14.94 -11.35
CA ASP A 123 -20.32 13.65 -11.71
C ASP A 123 -21.83 13.65 -11.37
N ASP A 124 -22.20 14.11 -10.17
CA ASP A 124 -23.61 14.27 -9.78
C ASP A 124 -24.37 15.21 -10.72
N SER A 125 -23.76 16.33 -11.15
CA SER A 125 -24.40 17.26 -12.08
C SER A 125 -24.66 16.66 -13.45
N GLY A 126 -23.87 15.68 -13.88
CA GLY A 126 -24.06 14.94 -15.13
C GLY A 126 -25.31 14.03 -15.11
N ILE A 127 -25.82 13.72 -13.93
CA ILE A 127 -27.02 12.87 -13.75
C ILE A 127 -28.19 13.62 -13.10
N ALA A 128 -28.15 14.94 -13.10
CA ALA A 128 -29.11 15.79 -12.38
C ALA A 128 -30.58 15.56 -12.77
N ASP A 129 -30.81 15.19 -14.03
CA ASP A 129 -32.14 14.99 -14.62
C ASP A 129 -32.50 13.49 -14.80
N THR A 130 -31.94 12.61 -13.95
CA THR A 130 -32.19 11.15 -14.00
C THR A 130 -33.09 10.68 -12.87
N PRO A 131 -33.81 9.54 -13.04
CA PRO A 131 -34.67 8.97 -12.00
C PRO A 131 -33.97 8.72 -10.66
N ARG A 132 -32.69 8.29 -10.67
CA ARG A 132 -31.90 8.09 -9.45
C ARG A 132 -31.57 9.39 -8.70
N MET A 133 -31.42 10.49 -9.43
CA MET A 133 -31.24 11.81 -8.79
C MET A 133 -32.59 12.31 -8.25
N ASP A 134 -33.70 12.03 -8.91
CA ASP A 134 -35.05 12.32 -8.41
C ASP A 134 -35.33 11.53 -7.12
N ALA A 135 -34.96 10.25 -7.08
CA ALA A 135 -35.06 9.44 -5.86
C ALA A 135 -34.19 9.98 -4.71
N THR A 136 -32.99 10.50 -5.06
CA THR A 136 -32.11 11.19 -4.09
C THR A 136 -32.76 12.48 -3.58
N ALA A 137 -33.40 13.28 -4.44
CA ALA A 137 -34.13 14.49 -4.09
C ALA A 137 -35.35 14.19 -3.20
N GLN A 138 -35.95 13.02 -3.32
CA GLN A 138 -37.02 12.52 -2.45
C GLN A 138 -36.50 11.99 -1.10
N GLY A 139 -35.18 11.97 -0.88
CA GLY A 139 -34.55 11.44 0.32
C GLY A 139 -34.47 9.92 0.35
N LYS A 140 -34.75 9.20 -0.76
CA LYS A 140 -34.78 7.75 -0.82
C LYS A 140 -33.38 7.11 -0.96
N LEU A 141 -32.47 7.75 -1.67
CA LEU A 141 -31.14 7.21 -1.95
C LEU A 141 -30.03 7.94 -1.17
N SER A 142 -29.21 7.19 -0.46
CA SER A 142 -27.98 7.67 0.13
C SER A 142 -26.88 7.84 -0.93
N ALA A 143 -25.80 8.55 -0.57
CA ALA A 143 -24.63 8.72 -1.43
C ALA A 143 -24.00 7.37 -1.85
N GLY A 144 -23.93 6.41 -0.92
CA GLY A 144 -23.42 5.05 -1.18
C GLY A 144 -24.29 4.26 -2.15
N GLN A 145 -25.61 4.32 -1.96
CA GLN A 145 -26.58 3.66 -2.86
C GLN A 145 -26.54 4.27 -4.27
N LEU A 146 -26.53 5.60 -4.37
CA LEU A 146 -26.42 6.29 -5.67
C LEU A 146 -25.13 5.88 -6.41
N LYS A 147 -23.99 5.78 -5.69
CA LYS A 147 -22.74 5.31 -6.28
C LYS A 147 -22.82 3.89 -6.82
N ILE A 148 -23.48 2.97 -6.11
CA ILE A 148 -23.67 1.58 -6.56
C ILE A 148 -24.52 1.56 -7.84
N ILE A 149 -25.63 2.30 -7.89
CA ILE A 149 -26.50 2.38 -9.06
C ILE A 149 -25.71 2.96 -10.27
N ASN A 150 -24.97 4.05 -10.07
CA ASN A 150 -24.14 4.63 -11.14
C ASN A 150 -23.09 3.63 -11.65
N THR A 151 -22.45 2.88 -10.74
CA THR A 151 -21.45 1.88 -11.12
C THR A 151 -22.09 0.73 -11.91
N ALA A 152 -23.28 0.29 -11.51
CA ALA A 152 -24.00 -0.76 -12.21
C ALA A 152 -24.42 -0.33 -13.63
N LEU A 153 -24.97 0.88 -13.78
CA LEU A 153 -25.36 1.42 -15.09
C LEU A 153 -24.14 1.65 -16.01
N ALA A 154 -23.01 2.09 -15.45
CA ALA A 154 -21.77 2.24 -16.19
C ALA A 154 -21.12 0.89 -16.58
N ALA A 155 -21.49 -0.19 -15.93
CA ALA A 155 -21.00 -1.53 -16.25
C ALA A 155 -21.74 -2.18 -17.43
N LEU A 156 -22.89 -1.62 -17.84
CA LEU A 156 -23.57 -2.06 -19.06
C LEU A 156 -22.83 -1.55 -20.28
N PRO A 157 -22.54 -2.41 -21.26
CA PRO A 157 -22.01 -2.00 -22.57
C PRO A 157 -22.91 -0.99 -23.30
N ASP A 158 -22.31 -0.17 -24.17
CA ASP A 158 -23.03 0.89 -24.88
C ASP A 158 -24.06 0.38 -25.90
N ASN A 159 -23.99 -0.90 -26.29
CA ASN A 159 -24.93 -1.53 -27.20
C ASN A 159 -26.30 -1.88 -26.58
N TYR A 160 -26.47 -1.72 -25.27
CA TYR A 160 -27.79 -1.86 -24.65
C TYR A 160 -28.61 -0.60 -24.83
N ASP A 161 -29.89 -0.79 -25.21
CA ASP A 161 -30.82 0.31 -25.44
C ASP A 161 -31.22 1.05 -24.14
N ASP A 162 -31.80 2.22 -24.31
CA ASP A 162 -32.19 3.05 -23.16
C ASP A 162 -33.30 2.42 -22.32
N GLU A 163 -34.12 1.53 -22.90
CA GLU A 163 -35.20 0.84 -22.18
C GLU A 163 -34.61 -0.16 -21.16
N VAL A 164 -33.60 -0.93 -21.54
CA VAL A 164 -32.89 -1.85 -20.62
C VAL A 164 -32.20 -1.07 -19.51
N ARG A 165 -31.52 0.03 -19.85
CA ARG A 165 -30.87 0.91 -18.88
C ARG A 165 -31.88 1.49 -17.89
N HIS A 166 -33.00 1.98 -18.37
CA HIS A 166 -34.07 2.54 -17.55
C HIS A 166 -34.71 1.48 -16.64
N ARG A 167 -34.93 0.25 -17.14
CA ARG A 167 -35.43 -0.86 -16.34
C ARG A 167 -34.48 -1.23 -15.23
N LEU A 168 -33.19 -1.41 -15.51
CA LEU A 168 -32.15 -1.68 -14.51
C LEU A 168 -32.09 -0.57 -13.46
N GLU A 169 -32.14 0.70 -13.87
CA GLU A 169 -32.13 1.84 -12.95
C GLU A 169 -33.35 1.79 -12.02
N THR A 170 -34.54 1.55 -12.56
CA THR A 170 -35.79 1.48 -11.78
C THR A 170 -35.77 0.34 -10.78
N GLU A 171 -35.31 -0.85 -11.18
CA GLU A 171 -35.19 -2.00 -10.28
C GLU A 171 -34.18 -1.76 -9.17
N LEU A 172 -33.05 -1.13 -9.47
CA LEU A 172 -32.03 -0.81 -8.46
C LEU A 172 -32.50 0.29 -7.48
N ILE A 173 -33.29 1.28 -7.95
CA ILE A 173 -33.89 2.27 -7.07
C ILE A 173 -34.89 1.62 -6.13
N ALA A 174 -35.75 0.71 -6.63
CA ALA A 174 -36.69 -0.04 -5.80
C ALA A 174 -35.92 -0.89 -4.76
N ALA A 175 -34.95 -1.67 -5.20
CA ALA A 175 -34.11 -2.48 -4.30
C ALA A 175 -33.39 -1.66 -3.22
N ALA A 176 -32.91 -0.45 -3.56
CA ALA A 176 -32.25 0.43 -2.62
C ALA A 176 -33.16 0.92 -1.48
N THR A 177 -34.47 0.97 -1.70
CA THR A 177 -35.45 1.33 -0.66
C THR A 177 -35.89 0.17 0.20
N GLU A 178 -35.75 -1.06 -0.27
CA GLU A 178 -36.16 -2.29 0.42
C GLU A 178 -35.02 -2.94 1.22
N LEU A 179 -33.78 -2.82 0.72
CA LEU A 179 -32.62 -3.50 1.30
C LEU A 179 -32.00 -2.70 2.44
N ALA A 180 -31.64 -3.39 3.51
CA ALA A 180 -31.12 -2.78 4.73
C ALA A 180 -29.66 -2.24 4.58
N THR A 181 -28.87 -2.80 3.67
CA THR A 181 -27.46 -2.46 3.55
C THR A 181 -27.01 -2.20 2.11
N THR A 182 -26.00 -1.35 1.96
CA THR A 182 -25.35 -1.10 0.65
C THR A 182 -24.72 -2.36 0.07
N ARG A 183 -24.29 -3.30 0.90
CA ARG A 183 -23.75 -4.60 0.47
C ARG A 183 -24.83 -5.43 -0.24
N GLN A 184 -26.02 -5.54 0.35
CA GLN A 184 -27.12 -6.26 -0.27
C GLN A 184 -27.55 -5.65 -1.61
N LEU A 185 -27.56 -4.31 -1.69
CA LEU A 185 -27.81 -3.61 -2.95
C LEU A 185 -26.72 -3.92 -4.00
N GLN A 186 -25.46 -3.94 -3.61
CA GLN A 186 -24.37 -4.29 -4.52
C GLN A 186 -24.48 -5.72 -5.03
N GLU A 187 -24.82 -6.68 -4.16
CA GLU A 187 -25.05 -8.08 -4.53
C GLU A 187 -26.27 -8.22 -5.47
N ARG A 188 -27.32 -7.43 -5.25
CA ARG A 188 -28.49 -7.40 -6.16
C ARG A 188 -28.12 -6.81 -7.52
N ALA A 189 -27.36 -5.70 -7.54
CA ALA A 189 -26.87 -5.09 -8.78
C ALA A 189 -25.99 -6.06 -9.58
N GLN A 190 -25.11 -6.79 -8.95
CA GLN A 190 -24.28 -7.81 -9.61
C GLN A 190 -25.15 -8.91 -10.25
N ARG A 191 -26.13 -9.44 -9.54
CA ARG A 191 -27.04 -10.46 -10.07
C ARG A 191 -27.82 -9.96 -11.28
N LEU A 192 -28.37 -8.76 -11.21
CA LEU A 192 -29.11 -8.16 -12.34
C LEU A 192 -28.20 -7.95 -13.58
N LEU A 193 -26.97 -7.54 -13.35
CA LEU A 193 -25.99 -7.40 -14.43
C LEU A 193 -25.60 -8.76 -15.04
N ASP A 194 -25.47 -9.80 -14.24
CA ASP A 194 -25.14 -11.15 -14.71
C ASP A 194 -26.33 -11.80 -15.45
N GLU A 195 -27.56 -11.48 -15.06
CA GLU A 195 -28.79 -11.87 -15.77
C GLU A 195 -28.93 -11.17 -17.14
N LEU A 196 -28.58 -9.87 -17.18
CA LEU A 196 -28.65 -9.08 -18.42
C LEU A 196 -27.52 -9.41 -19.40
N ASP A 197 -26.33 -9.68 -18.89
CA ASP A 197 -25.13 -9.91 -19.67
C ASP A 197 -24.30 -11.08 -19.08
N PRO A 198 -24.69 -12.33 -19.35
CA PRO A 198 -24.02 -13.52 -18.84
C PRO A 198 -22.53 -13.58 -19.23
N ASP A 199 -22.19 -13.11 -20.40
CA ASP A 199 -20.81 -13.15 -20.93
C ASP A 199 -19.92 -11.99 -20.39
N ARG A 200 -20.47 -11.07 -19.64
CA ARG A 200 -19.76 -9.92 -19.05
C ARG A 200 -18.55 -10.36 -18.23
N THR A 201 -18.71 -11.40 -17.43
CA THR A 201 -17.66 -11.92 -16.55
C THR A 201 -16.52 -12.52 -17.35
N GLU A 202 -16.79 -13.17 -18.48
CA GLU A 202 -15.77 -13.77 -19.35
C GLU A 202 -15.04 -12.70 -20.15
N ARG A 203 -15.76 -11.77 -20.81
CA ARG A 203 -15.14 -10.64 -21.52
C ARG A 203 -14.24 -9.77 -20.63
N GLY A 204 -14.54 -9.64 -19.34
CA GLY A 204 -13.71 -8.91 -18.38
C GLY A 204 -12.52 -9.69 -17.82
N ALA A 205 -12.31 -10.96 -18.19
CA ALA A 205 -11.27 -11.81 -17.60
C ALA A 205 -9.84 -11.28 -17.87
N ASP A 206 -9.56 -10.90 -19.11
CA ASP A 206 -8.26 -10.35 -19.51
C ASP A 206 -7.96 -9.01 -18.83
N GLU A 207 -8.97 -8.15 -18.67
CA GLU A 207 -8.81 -6.87 -17.99
C GLU A 207 -8.56 -7.08 -16.49
N ARG A 208 -9.26 -8.01 -15.85
CA ARG A 208 -8.98 -8.38 -14.44
C ARG A 208 -7.55 -8.94 -14.32
N ALA A 209 -7.13 -9.79 -15.27
CA ALA A 209 -5.79 -10.33 -15.28
C ALA A 209 -4.70 -9.26 -15.42
N ARG A 210 -4.93 -8.21 -16.22
CA ARG A 210 -4.01 -7.07 -16.34
C ARG A 210 -3.98 -6.19 -15.11
N ARG A 211 -5.11 -6.02 -14.42
CA ARG A 211 -5.23 -5.12 -13.26
C ARG A 211 -4.79 -5.72 -11.95
N ARG A 212 -4.70 -7.05 -11.84
CA ARG A 212 -4.21 -7.70 -10.62
C ARG A 212 -2.78 -7.25 -10.33
N SER A 213 -2.52 -6.86 -9.10
CA SER A 213 -1.20 -6.39 -8.69
C SER A 213 -1.03 -6.46 -7.18
N VAL A 214 0.20 -6.64 -6.77
CA VAL A 214 0.62 -6.46 -5.37
C VAL A 214 1.84 -5.55 -5.40
N SER A 215 1.81 -4.49 -4.63
CA SER A 215 2.95 -3.58 -4.45
C SER A 215 3.24 -3.42 -2.97
N CYS A 216 4.53 -3.46 -2.62
CA CYS A 216 5.01 -3.22 -1.27
C CYS A 216 5.92 -2.00 -1.28
N THR A 217 5.77 -1.12 -0.30
CA THR A 217 6.73 -0.03 -0.09
C THR A 217 7.97 -0.56 0.62
N GLY A 218 9.09 0.12 0.46
CA GLY A 218 10.24 -0.10 1.33
C GLY A 218 9.90 0.09 2.81
N GLN A 219 10.72 -0.48 3.68
CA GLN A 219 10.54 -0.38 5.12
C GLN A 219 10.78 1.06 5.60
N GLY A 220 9.85 1.58 6.40
CA GLY A 220 9.96 2.89 7.03
C GLY A 220 10.94 2.89 8.23
N MET A 221 11.17 4.06 8.80
CA MET A 221 12.00 4.19 10.02
C MET A 221 11.35 3.54 11.26
N ASP A 222 10.05 3.33 11.22
CA ASP A 222 9.24 2.60 12.20
C ASP A 222 9.32 1.06 12.01
N LEU A 223 10.17 0.60 11.11
CA LEU A 223 10.31 -0.80 10.68
C LEU A 223 9.04 -1.41 10.05
N MET A 224 8.07 -0.58 9.66
CA MET A 224 6.85 -1.02 8.99
C MET A 224 6.97 -0.85 7.47
N SER A 225 6.39 -1.79 6.74
CA SER A 225 6.17 -1.69 5.29
C SER A 225 4.67 -1.68 5.00
N ARG A 226 4.28 -1.05 3.89
CA ARG A 226 2.87 -1.04 3.46
C ARG A 226 2.72 -1.84 2.19
N ALA A 227 1.68 -2.66 2.14
CA ALA A 227 1.29 -3.37 0.94
C ALA A 227 -0.04 -2.85 0.40
N SER A 228 -0.16 -2.74 -0.90
CA SER A 228 -1.41 -2.47 -1.62
C SER A 228 -1.65 -3.59 -2.62
N MET A 229 -2.89 -4.10 -2.65
CA MET A 229 -3.25 -5.24 -3.49
C MET A 229 -4.50 -4.93 -4.32
N THR A 230 -4.44 -5.25 -5.62
CA THR A 230 -5.62 -5.40 -6.48
C THR A 230 -5.78 -6.89 -6.77
N MET A 231 -6.79 -7.48 -6.16
CA MET A 231 -7.01 -8.93 -6.14
C MET A 231 -8.03 -9.34 -7.21
N ASP A 232 -7.73 -10.42 -7.91
CA ASP A 232 -8.73 -11.15 -8.69
C ASP A 232 -9.65 -11.97 -7.77
N PRO A 233 -10.75 -12.55 -8.29
CA PRO A 233 -11.68 -13.34 -7.48
C PRO A 233 -11.04 -14.53 -6.76
N GLN A 234 -10.01 -15.15 -7.36
CA GLN A 234 -9.29 -16.28 -6.77
C GLN A 234 -8.53 -15.86 -5.52
N LEU A 235 -7.70 -14.82 -5.62
CA LEU A 235 -6.94 -14.33 -4.47
C LEU A 235 -7.88 -13.79 -3.39
N ALA A 236 -8.96 -13.08 -3.77
CA ALA A 236 -9.96 -12.60 -2.83
C ALA A 236 -10.64 -13.73 -2.05
N ALA A 237 -10.95 -14.86 -2.72
CA ALA A 237 -11.52 -16.03 -2.06
C ALA A 237 -10.50 -16.68 -1.09
N LEU A 238 -9.24 -16.85 -1.52
CA LEU A 238 -8.19 -17.40 -0.66
C LEU A 238 -7.94 -16.52 0.58
N MET A 239 -7.93 -15.20 0.41
CA MET A 239 -7.76 -14.27 1.55
C MET A 239 -8.92 -14.38 2.55
N ARG A 240 -10.16 -14.55 2.07
CA ARG A 240 -11.32 -14.77 2.95
C ARG A 240 -11.23 -16.10 3.68
N GLU A 241 -10.76 -17.16 3.01
CA GLU A 241 -10.57 -18.48 3.64
C GLU A 241 -9.45 -18.41 4.71
N VAL A 242 -8.34 -17.74 4.43
CA VAL A 242 -7.27 -17.49 5.42
C VAL A 242 -7.83 -16.78 6.65
N HIS A 243 -8.63 -15.73 6.45
CA HIS A 243 -9.25 -14.99 7.54
C HIS A 243 -10.26 -15.87 8.32
N ALA A 244 -11.13 -16.61 7.61
CA ALA A 244 -12.12 -17.49 8.24
C ALA A 244 -11.45 -18.59 9.09
N ARG A 245 -10.32 -19.11 8.63
CA ARG A 245 -9.63 -20.23 9.27
C ARG A 245 -8.76 -19.81 10.45
N TRP A 246 -8.03 -18.73 10.32
CA TRP A 246 -7.00 -18.31 11.28
C TRP A 246 -7.17 -16.89 11.85
N GLY A 247 -7.96 -16.03 11.20
CA GLY A 247 -8.19 -14.64 11.63
C GLY A 247 -9.33 -14.45 12.64
N GLN A 248 -9.96 -15.52 13.10
CA GLN A 248 -11.05 -15.44 14.08
C GLN A 248 -10.51 -15.12 15.49
N PRO A 249 -11.32 -14.47 16.36
CA PRO A 249 -10.92 -14.21 17.74
C PRO A 249 -10.44 -15.50 18.45
N GLY A 250 -9.36 -15.40 19.19
CA GLY A 250 -8.72 -16.51 19.90
C GLY A 250 -7.91 -17.47 19.01
N ARG A 251 -7.98 -17.36 17.68
CA ARG A 251 -7.12 -18.15 16.78
C ARG A 251 -5.74 -17.54 16.71
N LEU A 252 -4.70 -18.37 16.72
CA LEU A 252 -3.28 -17.94 16.76
C LEU A 252 -3.00 -16.98 17.93
N TRP A 253 -3.80 -17.04 18.99
CA TRP A 253 -3.57 -16.32 20.23
C TRP A 253 -2.74 -17.21 21.17
N PRO A 254 -1.61 -16.71 21.70
CA PRO A 254 -0.67 -17.55 22.43
C PRO A 254 -1.19 -18.03 23.79
N ASP A 255 -2.07 -17.25 24.42
CA ASP A 255 -2.60 -17.54 25.75
C ASP A 255 -4.13 -17.68 25.73
N PRO A 256 -4.67 -18.91 25.79
CA PRO A 256 -6.11 -19.14 25.78
C PRO A 256 -6.85 -18.62 27.02
N GLU A 257 -6.14 -18.30 28.10
CA GLU A 257 -6.73 -17.83 29.37
C GLU A 257 -6.98 -16.31 29.34
N THR A 258 -6.30 -15.58 28.47
CA THR A 258 -6.50 -14.13 28.30
C THR A 258 -7.37 -13.79 27.10
N PRO A 259 -8.21 -12.74 27.18
CA PRO A 259 -9.00 -12.28 26.03
C PRO A 259 -8.12 -11.82 24.87
N ASP A 260 -8.45 -12.22 23.66
CA ASP A 260 -7.81 -11.73 22.43
C ASP A 260 -8.18 -10.27 22.18
N THR A 261 -7.26 -9.37 22.46
CA THR A 261 -7.45 -7.90 22.32
C THR A 261 -7.10 -7.38 20.93
N ARG A 262 -6.64 -8.24 20.00
CA ARG A 262 -6.27 -7.82 18.65
C ARG A 262 -7.48 -7.35 17.86
N THR A 263 -7.28 -6.31 17.07
CA THR A 263 -8.26 -5.88 16.05
C THR A 263 -8.38 -6.93 14.95
N ASP A 264 -9.46 -6.86 14.18
CA ASP A 264 -9.67 -7.74 13.02
C ASP A 264 -8.49 -7.66 12.01
N GLY A 265 -7.98 -6.45 11.75
CA GLY A 265 -6.81 -6.26 10.89
C GLY A 265 -5.54 -6.91 11.43
N GLN A 266 -5.30 -6.87 12.74
CA GLN A 266 -4.16 -7.54 13.36
C GLN A 266 -4.29 -9.07 13.27
N ARG A 267 -5.48 -9.61 13.52
CA ARG A 267 -5.73 -11.04 13.37
C ARG A 267 -5.56 -11.50 11.91
N MET A 268 -6.01 -10.69 10.95
CA MET A 268 -5.79 -10.97 9.52
C MET A 268 -4.30 -10.95 9.15
N HIS A 269 -3.53 -10.00 9.69
CA HIS A 269 -2.08 -9.96 9.52
C HIS A 269 -1.43 -11.26 10.00
N ASP A 270 -1.72 -11.69 11.23
CA ASP A 270 -1.16 -12.90 11.83
C ASP A 270 -1.59 -14.16 11.06
N ALA A 271 -2.83 -14.20 10.59
CA ALA A 271 -3.34 -15.26 9.72
C ALA A 271 -2.56 -15.36 8.40
N MET A 272 -2.21 -14.21 7.79
CA MET A 272 -1.38 -14.15 6.58
C MET A 272 0.04 -14.63 6.87
N VAL A 273 0.66 -14.20 7.96
CA VAL A 273 1.99 -14.66 8.36
C VAL A 273 2.01 -16.17 8.52
N HIS A 274 1.01 -16.73 9.21
CA HIS A 274 0.87 -18.17 9.39
C HIS A 274 0.68 -18.92 8.06
N ALA A 275 -0.23 -18.45 7.20
CA ALA A 275 -0.50 -19.08 5.89
C ALA A 275 0.73 -19.06 4.98
N LEU A 276 1.44 -17.93 4.92
CA LEU A 276 2.68 -17.81 4.14
C LEU A 276 3.80 -18.68 4.72
N GLY A 277 3.92 -18.77 6.04
CA GLY A 277 4.86 -19.67 6.72
C GLY A 277 4.62 -21.13 6.34
N LEU A 278 3.36 -21.58 6.38
CA LEU A 278 2.97 -22.93 5.95
C LEU A 278 3.29 -23.18 4.45
N ALA A 279 3.01 -22.23 3.58
CA ALA A 279 3.29 -22.33 2.16
C ALA A 279 4.80 -22.48 1.91
N LEU A 280 5.60 -21.65 2.55
CA LEU A 280 7.07 -21.69 2.44
C LEU A 280 7.66 -22.99 3.02
N SER A 281 7.04 -23.58 4.06
CA SER A 281 7.48 -24.82 4.65
C SER A 281 7.16 -26.06 3.79
N GLY A 282 6.02 -26.06 3.11
CA GLY A 282 5.58 -27.17 2.27
C GLY A 282 6.32 -27.31 0.93
N ASP A 283 6.90 -26.25 0.41
CA ASP A 283 7.48 -26.19 -0.95
C ASP A 283 8.98 -26.60 -1.01
N ALA A 284 9.52 -27.07 0.11
CA ALA A 284 10.94 -27.46 0.23
C ALA A 284 11.42 -28.47 -0.81
N ASN A 285 10.51 -29.19 -1.47
CA ASN A 285 10.84 -30.29 -2.40
C ASN A 285 10.62 -30.01 -3.89
N ARG A 286 9.97 -28.89 -4.29
CA ARG A 286 9.56 -28.69 -5.70
C ARG A 286 10.40 -27.71 -6.51
N ALA A 287 11.10 -26.79 -5.91
CA ALA A 287 11.82 -25.71 -6.62
C ALA A 287 13.35 -25.74 -6.45
N GLY A 288 13.93 -26.83 -5.97
CA GLY A 288 15.39 -27.00 -5.91
C GLY A 288 16.14 -26.17 -4.84
N ALA A 289 15.50 -25.24 -4.18
CA ALA A 289 15.99 -24.57 -2.98
C ALA A 289 14.80 -24.30 -2.05
N PRO A 290 14.78 -24.83 -0.82
CA PRO A 290 13.74 -24.47 0.13
C PRO A 290 13.81 -22.96 0.38
N ALA A 291 12.65 -22.34 0.49
CA ALA A 291 12.55 -20.97 0.92
C ALA A 291 13.13 -20.85 2.34
N ALA A 292 14.26 -20.20 2.43
CA ALA A 292 14.92 -19.92 3.70
C ALA A 292 15.11 -18.41 3.80
N ILE A 293 14.74 -17.82 4.91
CA ILE A 293 15.05 -16.43 5.22
C ILE A 293 16.30 -16.43 6.09
N VAL A 294 17.34 -15.76 5.63
CA VAL A 294 18.59 -15.61 6.40
C VAL A 294 18.56 -14.25 7.06
N ILE A 295 18.65 -14.24 8.39
CA ILE A 295 18.80 -13.01 9.15
C ILE A 295 20.26 -12.88 9.57
N ARG A 296 20.85 -11.79 9.19
CA ARG A 296 22.23 -11.43 9.52
C ARG A 296 22.25 -10.46 10.68
N MET A 297 23.06 -10.75 11.72
CA MET A 297 23.32 -9.85 12.83
C MET A 297 24.74 -10.08 13.38
N ASN A 298 25.26 -9.12 14.15
CA ASN A 298 26.54 -9.29 14.80
C ASN A 298 26.38 -9.94 16.21
N LEU A 299 27.51 -10.42 16.75
CA LEU A 299 27.51 -11.11 18.05
C LEU A 299 27.08 -10.18 19.20
N ASP A 300 27.50 -8.91 19.17
CA ASP A 300 27.12 -7.93 20.19
C ASP A 300 25.62 -7.70 20.25
N GLN A 301 24.96 -7.59 19.09
CA GLN A 301 23.51 -7.47 18.98
C GLN A 301 22.80 -8.69 19.57
N LEU A 302 23.33 -9.89 19.33
CA LEU A 302 22.78 -11.12 19.87
C LEU A 302 22.95 -11.20 21.38
N VAL A 303 24.14 -10.89 21.90
CA VAL A 303 24.45 -10.94 23.34
C VAL A 303 23.65 -9.90 24.12
N THR A 304 23.53 -8.68 23.58
CA THR A 304 22.78 -7.59 24.21
C THR A 304 21.28 -7.66 23.98
N LEU A 305 20.82 -8.49 23.04
CA LEU A 305 19.43 -8.58 22.57
C LEU A 305 18.88 -7.21 22.11
N THR A 306 19.76 -6.37 21.53
CA THR A 306 19.41 -5.01 21.07
C THR A 306 19.75 -4.82 19.60
N GLY A 307 19.13 -3.79 19.00
CA GLY A 307 19.34 -3.47 17.59
C GLY A 307 18.49 -4.33 16.64
N CYS A 308 18.88 -4.36 15.38
CA CYS A 308 18.19 -5.07 14.31
C CYS A 308 19.15 -5.94 13.53
N GLY A 309 18.75 -7.18 13.26
CA GLY A 309 19.31 -7.97 12.18
C GLY A 309 18.74 -7.53 10.82
N GLU A 310 19.33 -8.00 9.74
CA GLU A 310 18.89 -7.73 8.37
C GLU A 310 18.67 -9.05 7.64
N THR A 311 17.52 -9.18 6.96
CA THR A 311 17.24 -10.35 6.13
C THR A 311 17.98 -10.28 4.81
N ASP A 312 18.09 -11.43 4.13
CA ASP A 312 18.62 -11.55 2.76
C ASP A 312 17.81 -10.76 1.71
N GLY A 313 16.60 -10.32 2.04
CA GLY A 313 15.76 -9.41 1.26
C GLY A 313 15.81 -7.95 1.73
N GLY A 314 16.81 -7.55 2.54
CA GLY A 314 17.02 -6.17 2.96
C GLY A 314 16.03 -5.66 4.03
N VAL A 315 15.24 -6.53 4.65
CA VAL A 315 14.30 -6.15 5.72
C VAL A 315 15.01 -6.18 7.07
N ARG A 316 14.92 -5.09 7.82
CA ARG A 316 15.47 -4.99 9.18
C ARG A 316 14.48 -5.56 10.19
N VAL A 317 14.96 -6.44 11.06
CA VAL A 317 14.14 -7.14 12.06
C VAL A 317 14.77 -6.93 13.44
N PRO A 318 14.01 -6.49 14.45
CA PRO A 318 14.52 -6.41 15.83
C PRO A 318 15.09 -7.75 16.29
N VAL A 319 16.22 -7.74 17.02
CA VAL A 319 16.90 -8.98 17.43
C VAL A 319 16.01 -9.94 18.21
N PRO A 320 15.19 -9.52 19.19
CA PRO A 320 14.27 -10.43 19.85
C PRO A 320 13.29 -11.11 18.88
N GLN A 321 12.69 -10.35 17.97
CA GLN A 321 11.79 -10.89 16.95
C GLN A 321 12.51 -11.84 16.00
N ALA A 322 13.75 -11.54 15.61
CA ALA A 322 14.56 -12.42 14.77
C ALA A 322 14.82 -13.78 15.43
N LEU A 323 15.01 -13.82 16.74
CA LEU A 323 15.17 -15.05 17.52
C LEU A 323 13.87 -15.86 17.57
N ASP A 324 12.73 -15.22 17.77
CA ASP A 324 11.43 -15.89 17.75
C ASP A 324 11.15 -16.48 16.37
N MET A 325 11.41 -15.73 15.30
CA MET A 325 11.31 -16.23 13.93
C MET A 325 12.24 -17.42 13.65
N ALA A 326 13.45 -17.45 14.21
CA ALA A 326 14.39 -18.55 14.03
C ALA A 326 13.93 -19.85 14.73
N ARG A 327 13.09 -19.77 15.76
CA ARG A 327 12.47 -20.93 16.43
C ARG A 327 11.37 -21.59 15.59
N GLU A 328 10.70 -20.81 14.74
CA GLU A 328 9.58 -21.25 13.92
C GLU A 328 10.06 -21.83 12.57
N ASN A 329 10.92 -22.83 12.52
CA ASN A 329 11.36 -23.57 11.32
C ASN A 329 11.42 -22.74 9.98
N HIS A 330 12.54 -22.82 9.25
CA HIS A 330 12.86 -22.21 7.94
C HIS A 330 13.59 -20.87 7.98
N TRP A 331 13.95 -20.35 9.15
CA TRP A 331 14.77 -19.17 9.29
C TRP A 331 16.20 -19.58 9.67
N PHE A 332 17.18 -18.94 9.09
CA PHE A 332 18.58 -19.17 9.41
C PHE A 332 19.18 -17.92 10.01
N LEU A 333 19.67 -18.03 11.22
CA LEU A 333 20.44 -16.98 11.87
C LEU A 333 21.89 -17.06 11.41
N ALA A 334 22.39 -16.01 10.76
CA ALA A 334 23.79 -15.89 10.39
C ALA A 334 24.45 -14.87 11.31
N LEU A 335 25.36 -15.37 12.16
CA LEU A 335 26.19 -14.51 13.00
C LEU A 335 27.42 -14.08 12.19
N CYS A 336 27.59 -12.77 12.02
CA CYS A 336 28.74 -12.17 11.36
C CYS A 336 29.65 -11.55 12.41
N ASP A 337 30.76 -12.21 12.70
CA ASP A 337 31.86 -11.63 13.48
C ASP A 337 33.05 -11.38 12.56
N GLN A 338 33.94 -10.42 12.95
CA GLN A 338 35.06 -9.99 12.12
C GLN A 338 36.13 -11.07 11.89
N GLU A 339 36.04 -12.22 12.54
CA GLU A 339 37.02 -13.30 12.47
C GLU A 339 36.51 -14.64 11.91
N MET A 340 35.28 -14.72 11.38
CA MET A 340 34.71 -16.00 10.89
C MET A 340 35.12 -16.31 9.46
N GLU A 341 35.89 -17.37 9.23
CA GLU A 341 36.23 -17.89 7.91
C GLU A 341 35.37 -19.15 7.60
N LEU A 342 34.40 -19.02 6.69
CA LEU A 342 33.60 -20.17 6.22
C LEU A 342 34.25 -20.77 4.96
N ARG A 343 34.72 -22.03 5.05
CA ARG A 343 35.29 -22.74 3.90
C ARG A 343 34.32 -23.84 3.44
N LEU A 344 33.70 -23.62 2.28
CA LEU A 344 32.85 -24.60 1.62
C LEU A 344 33.38 -24.87 0.21
N PHE A 345 33.94 -26.07 0.00
CA PHE A 345 34.51 -26.49 -1.28
C PHE A 345 33.55 -27.38 -2.06
N ARG A 346 33.49 -27.22 -3.39
CA ARG A 346 32.75 -28.13 -4.27
C ARG A 346 33.31 -28.26 -5.68
N SER A 347 33.14 -29.48 -6.23
CA SER A 347 33.53 -29.82 -7.59
C SER A 347 32.44 -29.60 -8.66
N ARG A 348 31.35 -28.93 -8.35
CA ARG A 348 30.24 -28.66 -9.28
C ARG A 348 30.24 -27.20 -9.71
N ARG A 349 29.84 -26.91 -10.97
CA ARG A 349 29.77 -25.57 -11.54
C ARG A 349 28.86 -24.61 -10.74
N THR A 350 27.72 -25.10 -10.25
CA THR A 350 26.75 -24.27 -9.53
C THR A 350 27.00 -24.30 -8.03
N ALA A 351 26.96 -23.13 -7.40
CA ALA A 351 27.01 -22.99 -5.95
C ALA A 351 25.92 -23.85 -5.28
N SER A 352 26.28 -24.55 -4.22
CA SER A 352 25.33 -25.31 -3.42
C SER A 352 24.39 -24.38 -2.67
N ARG A 353 23.27 -24.94 -2.16
CA ARG A 353 22.36 -24.23 -1.27
C ARG A 353 23.10 -23.56 -0.09
N TYR A 354 23.96 -24.34 0.59
CA TYR A 354 24.70 -23.82 1.73
C TYR A 354 25.71 -22.72 1.36
N GLN A 355 26.36 -22.85 0.20
CA GLN A 355 27.23 -21.79 -0.32
C GLN A 355 26.42 -20.53 -0.65
N ARG A 356 25.24 -20.65 -1.25
CA ARG A 356 24.37 -19.51 -1.54
C ARG A 356 23.90 -18.83 -0.26
N LEU A 357 23.48 -19.57 0.77
CA LEU A 357 23.11 -19.03 2.06
C LEU A 357 24.28 -18.31 2.73
N ALA A 358 25.48 -18.90 2.65
CA ALA A 358 26.70 -18.28 3.18
C ALA A 358 27.05 -16.99 2.42
N LEU A 359 26.92 -16.97 1.07
CA LEU A 359 27.13 -15.76 0.28
C LEU A 359 26.07 -14.68 0.63
N PHE A 360 24.82 -15.07 0.85
CA PHE A 360 23.78 -14.14 1.27
C PHE A 360 24.10 -13.53 2.65
N ALA A 361 24.50 -14.36 3.59
CA ALA A 361 24.94 -13.91 4.89
C ALA A 361 26.19 -13.00 4.80
N ALA A 362 27.13 -13.36 3.94
CA ALA A 362 28.37 -12.63 3.76
C ALA A 362 28.18 -11.25 3.11
N TYR A 363 27.47 -11.18 2.01
CA TYR A 363 27.43 -9.97 1.17
C TYR A 363 26.16 -9.14 1.35
N GLY A 364 25.03 -9.73 1.75
CA GLY A 364 23.73 -9.06 1.90
C GLY A 364 23.10 -8.60 0.58
N GLY A 365 23.86 -8.57 -0.52
CA GLY A 365 23.41 -8.11 -1.83
C GLY A 365 24.49 -8.20 -2.89
N CYS A 366 24.24 -7.59 -4.05
CA CYS A 366 25.18 -7.50 -5.14
C CYS A 366 26.47 -6.83 -4.70
N THR A 367 27.62 -7.43 -5.06
CA THR A 367 28.95 -6.93 -4.68
C THR A 367 29.47 -5.78 -5.56
N HIS A 368 28.69 -5.35 -6.58
CA HIS A 368 29.04 -4.16 -7.36
C HIS A 368 28.82 -2.91 -6.51
N PRO A 369 29.81 -1.99 -6.40
CA PRO A 369 29.74 -0.84 -5.48
C PRO A 369 28.55 0.09 -5.68
N GLU A 370 28.07 0.20 -6.90
CA GLU A 370 26.97 1.11 -7.29
C GLU A 370 25.62 0.37 -7.44
N CYS A 371 25.52 -0.90 -7.00
CA CYS A 371 24.30 -1.70 -7.08
C CYS A 371 23.70 -1.92 -5.69
N ASP A 372 22.41 -1.65 -5.56
CA ASP A 372 21.64 -1.78 -4.31
C ASP A 372 20.73 -3.04 -4.28
N GLN A 373 20.88 -3.92 -5.27
CA GLN A 373 20.10 -5.16 -5.33
C GLN A 373 20.46 -6.09 -4.18
N ASP A 374 19.44 -6.57 -3.49
CA ASP A 374 19.57 -7.52 -2.39
C ASP A 374 20.09 -8.91 -2.84
N ALA A 375 20.40 -9.76 -1.88
CA ALA A 375 20.95 -11.10 -2.14
C ALA A 375 19.97 -12.03 -2.85
N ARG A 376 18.64 -11.84 -2.67
CA ARG A 376 17.61 -12.64 -3.36
C ARG A 376 17.58 -12.41 -4.86
N HIS A 377 17.82 -11.17 -5.28
CA HIS A 377 17.86 -10.76 -6.66
C HIS A 377 19.26 -10.85 -7.27
N SER A 378 20.19 -11.50 -6.55
CA SER A 378 21.57 -11.70 -6.96
C SER A 378 21.90 -13.17 -7.20
N GLN A 379 22.83 -13.42 -8.12
CA GLN A 379 23.30 -14.75 -8.50
C GLN A 379 24.72 -14.98 -7.98
N ALA A 380 25.03 -16.23 -7.60
CA ALA A 380 26.40 -16.61 -7.28
C ALA A 380 27.25 -16.62 -8.57
N HIS A 381 28.31 -15.84 -8.60
CA HIS A 381 29.21 -15.64 -9.71
C HIS A 381 30.63 -16.05 -9.30
N HIS A 382 31.40 -16.68 -10.22
CA HIS A 382 32.81 -17.00 -10.00
C HIS A 382 33.66 -15.73 -10.16
N ALA A 383 34.17 -15.22 -9.05
CA ALA A 383 35.07 -14.06 -9.03
C ALA A 383 36.52 -14.51 -9.29
N GLY A 384 37.21 -13.81 -10.15
CA GLY A 384 38.57 -14.14 -10.57
C GLY A 384 38.63 -15.06 -11.77
N ARG A 385 38.55 -16.37 -11.57
CA ARG A 385 38.66 -17.34 -12.65
C ARG A 385 37.29 -17.96 -13.00
N PRO A 386 36.78 -17.75 -14.24
CA PRO A 386 35.53 -18.37 -14.67
C PRO A 386 35.61 -19.91 -14.65
N TRP A 387 34.47 -20.58 -14.35
CA TRP A 387 34.40 -22.04 -14.37
C TRP A 387 34.89 -22.66 -15.69
N ALA A 388 34.51 -22.09 -16.84
CA ALA A 388 34.95 -22.53 -18.15
C ALA A 388 36.49 -22.46 -18.36
N ALA A 389 37.17 -21.62 -17.56
CA ALA A 389 38.62 -21.48 -17.57
C ALA A 389 39.30 -22.28 -16.43
N GLY A 390 38.56 -23.18 -15.77
CA GLY A 390 39.09 -24.02 -14.69
C GLY A 390 39.01 -23.41 -13.29
N GLY A 391 38.15 -22.35 -13.07
CA GLY A 391 37.82 -21.86 -11.74
C GLY A 391 37.04 -22.92 -10.92
N GLN A 392 37.19 -22.85 -9.61
CA GLN A 392 36.49 -23.76 -8.69
C GLN A 392 35.30 -23.07 -8.03
N THR A 393 34.31 -23.86 -7.62
CA THR A 393 33.14 -23.34 -6.90
C THR A 393 33.43 -23.38 -5.38
N ASN A 394 34.51 -22.71 -4.98
CA ASN A 394 34.84 -22.50 -3.58
C ASN A 394 34.18 -21.21 -3.10
N ILE A 395 33.81 -21.15 -1.83
CA ILE A 395 33.07 -19.99 -1.28
C ILE A 395 33.87 -18.69 -1.38
N ASP A 396 35.18 -18.77 -1.25
CA ASP A 396 36.15 -17.66 -1.35
C ASP A 396 36.41 -17.20 -2.78
N GLU A 397 35.98 -17.98 -3.77
CA GLU A 397 36.06 -17.66 -5.20
C GLU A 397 34.69 -17.23 -5.77
N LEU A 398 33.67 -17.14 -4.92
CA LEU A 398 32.33 -16.76 -5.31
C LEU A 398 31.98 -15.36 -4.82
N ALA A 399 31.18 -14.64 -5.62
CA ALA A 399 30.61 -13.34 -5.29
C ALA A 399 29.12 -13.32 -5.66
N LEU A 400 28.38 -12.34 -5.13
CA LEU A 400 27.02 -12.08 -5.56
C LEU A 400 26.99 -10.98 -6.62
N ALA A 401 26.29 -11.22 -7.72
CA ALA A 401 26.03 -10.23 -8.77
C ALA A 401 24.54 -10.22 -9.12
N SER A 402 23.91 -9.04 -9.18
CA SER A 402 22.55 -8.89 -9.72
C SER A 402 22.51 -9.31 -11.19
N GLY A 403 21.34 -9.55 -11.75
CA GLY A 403 21.20 -9.92 -13.16
C GLY A 403 21.90 -8.95 -14.11
N ASP A 404 21.73 -7.65 -13.87
CA ASP A 404 22.34 -6.59 -14.69
C ASP A 404 23.87 -6.54 -14.52
N CYS A 405 24.37 -6.62 -13.29
CA CYS A 405 25.79 -6.67 -13.01
C CYS A 405 26.45 -7.95 -13.55
N HIS A 406 25.75 -9.08 -13.50
CA HIS A 406 26.19 -10.33 -14.08
C HIS A 406 26.31 -10.24 -15.63
N ALA A 407 25.32 -9.58 -16.27
CA ALA A 407 25.39 -9.29 -17.70
C ALA A 407 26.57 -8.35 -18.07
N MET A 408 26.93 -7.38 -17.20
CA MET A 408 28.11 -6.54 -17.41
C MET A 408 29.41 -7.36 -17.48
N ILE A 409 29.51 -8.44 -16.71
CA ILE A 409 30.68 -9.31 -16.74
C ILE A 409 30.70 -10.11 -18.06
N HIS A 410 29.56 -10.70 -18.46
CA HIS A 410 29.50 -11.57 -19.63
C HIS A 410 29.50 -10.81 -20.97
N ASP A 411 28.78 -9.68 -21.04
CA ASP A 411 28.49 -9.00 -22.30
C ASP A 411 29.34 -7.72 -22.50
N LYS A 412 29.81 -7.11 -21.40
CA LYS A 412 30.49 -5.81 -21.45
C LYS A 412 31.96 -5.86 -21.00
N GLY A 413 32.51 -7.05 -20.80
CA GLY A 413 33.94 -7.25 -20.52
C GLY A 413 34.41 -6.82 -19.13
N TRP A 414 33.48 -6.62 -18.17
CA TRP A 414 33.84 -6.40 -16.78
C TRP A 414 34.44 -7.65 -16.16
N ARG A 415 35.34 -7.48 -15.20
CA ARG A 415 35.95 -8.58 -14.45
C ARG A 415 35.80 -8.36 -12.97
N THR A 416 35.71 -9.46 -12.22
CA THR A 416 35.67 -9.44 -10.75
C THR A 416 36.87 -10.23 -10.23
N ILE A 417 37.49 -9.76 -9.17
CA ILE A 417 38.59 -10.48 -8.48
C ILE A 417 38.27 -10.50 -6.98
N PRO A 418 38.44 -11.63 -6.28
CA PRO A 418 38.43 -11.66 -4.84
C PRO A 418 39.52 -10.71 -4.31
N ASP A 419 39.15 -9.77 -3.46
CA ASP A 419 40.07 -8.80 -2.88
C ASP A 419 39.62 -8.43 -1.47
N ARG A 420 40.29 -8.99 -0.49
CA ARG A 420 39.97 -8.78 0.94
C ARG A 420 40.09 -7.31 1.39
N ALA A 421 40.82 -6.48 0.63
CA ALA A 421 40.94 -5.05 0.91
C ALA A 421 39.77 -4.23 0.33
N ALA A 422 38.99 -4.82 -0.57
CA ALA A 422 37.81 -4.16 -1.13
C ALA A 422 36.65 -4.16 -0.11
N PRO A 423 35.79 -3.12 -0.10
CA PRO A 423 34.70 -2.98 0.88
C PRO A 423 33.75 -4.18 0.99
N GLN A 424 33.62 -4.95 -0.08
CA GLN A 424 32.79 -6.15 -0.12
C GLN A 424 33.59 -7.41 -0.48
N GLY A 425 34.88 -7.43 -0.22
CA GLY A 425 35.73 -8.59 -0.52
C GLY A 425 35.92 -8.90 -2.00
N VAL A 426 35.41 -8.06 -2.90
CA VAL A 426 35.44 -8.24 -4.35
C VAL A 426 35.73 -6.93 -5.06
N ARG A 427 36.74 -6.92 -5.91
CA ARG A 427 37.06 -5.78 -6.75
C ARG A 427 36.44 -5.96 -8.14
N TRP A 428 35.68 -4.96 -8.58
CA TRP A 428 35.13 -4.87 -9.93
C TRP A 428 36.04 -4.03 -10.83
N ILE A 429 36.41 -4.61 -11.95
CA ILE A 429 37.35 -4.00 -12.89
C ILE A 429 36.64 -3.74 -14.21
N PRO A 430 36.49 -2.47 -14.64
CA PRO A 430 35.89 -2.13 -15.91
C PRO A 430 36.80 -2.57 -17.09
N PRO A 431 36.24 -2.74 -18.30
CA PRO A 431 37.03 -3.01 -19.51
C PRO A 431 37.96 -1.86 -19.82
N ALA A 432 39.12 -2.18 -20.44
CA ALA A 432 40.11 -1.18 -20.86
C ALA A 432 39.46 -0.19 -21.85
N GLY A 433 39.63 1.12 -21.61
CA GLY A 433 39.06 2.19 -22.45
C GLY A 433 37.68 2.67 -22.05
N SER A 434 37.10 2.13 -21.00
CA SER A 434 35.88 2.73 -20.41
C SER A 434 36.28 4.11 -19.81
N HIS A 435 35.58 5.18 -20.21
CA HIS A 435 35.78 6.55 -19.72
C HIS A 435 35.43 6.79 -18.25
N ARG A 436 35.10 5.77 -17.50
CA ARG A 436 35.08 5.81 -16.03
C ARG A 436 36.53 5.70 -15.54
N GLY A 437 37.28 6.82 -15.67
CA GLY A 437 38.50 7.01 -14.93
C GLY A 437 38.23 6.66 -13.47
N ALA A 438 39.23 6.08 -12.79
CA ALA A 438 39.15 5.71 -11.40
C ALA A 438 38.52 6.85 -10.57
N ALA A 439 37.20 6.83 -10.46
CA ALA A 439 36.53 7.55 -9.41
C ALA A 439 37.12 7.04 -8.09
N PRO A 440 37.45 7.91 -7.14
CA PRO A 440 37.81 7.44 -5.81
C PRO A 440 36.72 6.43 -5.39
N PRO A 441 37.07 5.31 -4.74
CA PRO A 441 36.11 4.34 -4.32
C PRO A 441 34.99 5.10 -3.63
N PRO A 442 33.70 4.89 -4.01
CA PRO A 442 32.58 5.52 -3.32
C PRO A 442 32.78 5.26 -1.84
N GLU A 443 32.52 6.28 -1.02
CA GLU A 443 32.51 6.08 0.44
C GLU A 443 31.73 4.81 0.72
N PRO A 444 32.23 3.88 1.55
CA PRO A 444 31.57 2.62 1.80
C PRO A 444 30.14 2.95 2.19
N LYS A 445 29.17 2.40 1.43
CA LYS A 445 27.76 2.44 1.84
C LYS A 445 27.78 2.07 3.31
N PRO A 446 27.04 2.78 4.20
CA PRO A 446 26.89 2.36 5.57
C PRO A 446 26.14 1.01 5.55
N GLY A 447 26.88 -0.01 5.25
CA GLY A 447 26.51 -1.40 5.31
C GLY A 447 27.24 -2.03 6.48
N PRO A 448 26.84 -3.21 6.89
CA PRO A 448 27.56 -3.93 7.93
C PRO A 448 29.05 -3.98 7.56
N PRO A 449 29.95 -3.90 8.56
CA PRO A 449 31.38 -3.86 8.33
C PRO A 449 31.82 -4.97 7.37
N PRO A 450 32.83 -4.74 6.53
CA PRO A 450 33.32 -5.75 5.59
C PRO A 450 33.56 -7.04 6.34
N LEU A 451 32.97 -8.12 5.83
CA LEU A 451 33.19 -9.44 6.39
C LEU A 451 34.67 -9.74 6.30
N ALA A 452 35.35 -9.67 7.42
CA ALA A 452 36.59 -10.38 7.60
C ALA A 452 36.32 -11.87 7.28
N PRO A 453 37.30 -12.63 6.80
CA PRO A 453 37.12 -14.01 6.43
C PRO A 453 36.43 -14.75 7.57
N LEU A 454 35.25 -15.35 7.22
CA LEU A 454 34.42 -16.10 8.14
C LEU A 454 35.25 -17.25 8.75
N ARG A 455 35.92 -17.02 9.87
CA ARG A 455 36.41 -18.10 10.74
C ARG A 455 35.23 -18.48 11.64
N ALA A 456 34.52 -19.56 11.30
CA ALA A 456 33.56 -20.13 12.20
C ALA A 456 34.31 -20.74 13.39
N PRO A 457 34.20 -20.24 14.63
CA PRO A 457 34.32 -21.14 15.76
C PRO A 457 33.12 -22.08 15.62
N ILE A 458 33.34 -23.38 15.65
CA ILE A 458 32.34 -24.33 16.08
C ILE A 458 32.00 -23.85 17.49
N LEU A 459 30.87 -23.11 17.65
CA LEU A 459 30.39 -22.76 18.99
C LEU A 459 30.26 -24.06 19.75
N PRO A 460 30.95 -24.25 20.88
CA PRO A 460 30.79 -25.45 21.68
C PRO A 460 29.31 -25.59 22.01
N PHE A 461 28.77 -26.78 21.90
CA PHE A 461 27.36 -27.10 22.20
C PHE A 461 26.92 -26.55 23.59
N ALA A 462 27.87 -26.36 24.51
CA ALA A 462 27.69 -25.70 25.79
C ALA A 462 27.26 -24.22 25.67
N LEU A 463 27.75 -23.48 24.71
CA LEU A 463 27.40 -22.05 24.51
C LEU A 463 25.99 -21.86 23.96
N LEU A 464 25.49 -22.80 23.15
CA LEU A 464 24.10 -22.85 22.72
C LEU A 464 23.15 -23.13 23.90
N HIS A 465 23.57 -23.99 24.82
CA HIS A 465 22.80 -24.31 26.03
C HIS A 465 22.77 -23.14 27.04
N ASP A 466 23.85 -22.37 27.11
CA ASP A 466 23.94 -21.19 27.95
C ASP A 466 23.15 -20.02 27.35
N LEU A 467 23.08 -19.93 26.03
CA LEU A 467 22.25 -18.98 25.31
C LEU A 467 20.75 -19.27 25.49
N ASP A 468 20.34 -20.54 25.39
CA ASP A 468 18.96 -20.97 25.65
C ASP A 468 18.54 -20.65 27.09
N ARG A 469 19.44 -20.84 28.07
CA ARG A 469 19.19 -20.50 29.46
C ARG A 469 19.08 -19.00 29.69
N ALA A 470 19.99 -18.19 29.12
CA ALA A 470 19.94 -16.71 29.20
C ALA A 470 18.70 -16.11 28.55
N ILE A 471 18.23 -16.71 27.48
CA ILE A 471 16.98 -16.32 26.79
C ILE A 471 15.76 -16.66 27.64
N ALA A 472 15.72 -17.87 28.25
CA ALA A 472 14.64 -18.31 29.13
C ALA A 472 14.54 -17.43 30.38
N GLU A 473 15.66 -17.15 31.08
CA GLU A 473 15.70 -16.29 32.27
C GLU A 473 15.28 -14.83 32.01
N ARG A 474 15.36 -14.34 30.77
CA ARG A 474 14.94 -13.00 30.44
C ARG A 474 13.47 -12.93 29.99
N CYS A 475 12.95 -13.99 29.39
CA CYS A 475 11.51 -14.13 29.13
C CYS A 475 10.73 -14.20 30.45
N ASP A 476 11.22 -14.91 31.45
CA ASP A 476 10.60 -14.95 32.77
C ASP A 476 10.59 -13.58 33.47
N ARG A 477 11.67 -12.80 33.34
CA ARG A 477 11.75 -11.43 33.89
C ARG A 477 10.87 -10.41 33.19
N SER A 478 10.57 -10.61 31.92
CA SER A 478 9.63 -9.72 31.20
C SER A 478 8.18 -10.05 31.52
N ASN A 479 7.88 -11.28 31.90
CA ASN A 479 6.53 -11.67 32.36
C ASN A 479 6.26 -11.28 33.84
N GLU A 480 7.30 -11.11 34.65
CA GLU A 480 7.16 -10.61 36.03
C GLU A 480 7.04 -9.06 36.12
N ALA A 481 7.35 -8.35 35.04
CA ALA A 481 7.31 -6.88 34.96
C ALA A 481 6.10 -6.31 34.16
N ALA A 482 5.22 -7.16 33.63
CA ALA A 482 3.97 -6.83 32.95
C ALA A 482 2.78 -7.20 33.82
#